data_a3d7920a3a2b91f9edb018a293527ace
#
_entry.id   a3d7920a3a2b91f9edb018a293527ace
#
_cell.length_a   1.000
_cell.length_b   1.000
_cell.length_c   1.000
_cell.angle_alpha   90.00
_cell.angle_beta   90.00
_cell.angle_gamma   90.00
#
_symmetry.space_group_name_H-M   'P 1'
#
loop_
_entity.id
_entity.type
_entity.pdbx_description
1 polymer ?
#
loop_
_entity_poly.entity_id
_entity_poly.type
_entity_poly.pdbx_seq_one_letter_code
_entity_poly.pdbx_strand_id
1 'polypeptide(L)'
;MFKVCFIAHARDADLTKHRSTIETDTYRLHSVVVRNQREAVEVTRKLVEEEDVQSILLCPGFTHQNVAEIQNNVKGKAGVFVARGDGPSSLITRKARTGR
;
A
#
# COMPACT_ATOMS: atom_id res chain seq x y z
N MET A 1 0.18 -19.35 -6.97
CA MET A 1 0.94 -18.08 -6.94
C MET A 1 0.36 -17.17 -5.86
N PHE A 2 1.20 -16.69 -4.97
CA PHE A 2 0.78 -15.75 -3.93
C PHE A 2 0.86 -14.33 -4.48
N LYS A 3 -0.24 -13.60 -4.42
CA LYS A 3 -0.37 -12.28 -5.03
C LYS A 3 -0.58 -11.21 -3.97
N VAL A 4 0.33 -10.26 -3.93
CA VAL A 4 0.34 -9.21 -2.91
C VAL A 4 0.49 -7.84 -3.55
N CYS A 5 0.17 -6.78 -2.79
CA CYS A 5 0.50 -5.43 -3.21
C CYS A 5 1.07 -4.63 -2.05
N PHE A 6 1.91 -3.68 -2.38
CA PHE A 6 2.42 -2.67 -1.44
C PHE A 6 1.96 -1.30 -1.94
N ILE A 7 1.33 -0.53 -1.04
CA ILE A 7 0.79 0.80 -1.36
C ILE A 7 1.52 1.85 -0.54
N ALA A 8 2.05 2.85 -1.21
CA ALA A 8 2.72 3.97 -0.58
C ALA A 8 2.06 5.29 -1.01
N HIS A 9 2.26 6.34 -0.23
CA HIS A 9 1.73 7.68 -0.53
C HIS A 9 2.84 8.61 -1.02
N ALA A 10 2.54 9.41 -2.04
CA ALA A 10 3.32 10.57 -2.39
C ALA A 10 2.39 11.59 -3.05
N ARG A 11 2.44 12.85 -2.61
CA ARG A 11 1.51 13.89 -3.09
C ARG A 11 1.60 14.14 -4.59
N ASP A 12 2.78 13.90 -5.17
CA ASP A 12 3.05 14.09 -6.58
C ASP A 12 2.95 12.81 -7.39
N ALA A 13 2.41 11.74 -6.82
CA ALA A 13 2.30 10.47 -7.51
C ALA A 13 1.27 10.52 -8.63
N ASP A 14 1.56 9.77 -9.69
CA ASP A 14 0.63 9.53 -10.78
C ASP A 14 0.40 8.02 -10.83
N LEU A 15 -0.81 7.61 -10.50
CA LEU A 15 -1.20 6.22 -10.37
C LEU A 15 -0.95 5.40 -11.65
N THR A 16 -0.95 6.06 -12.81
CA THR A 16 -0.71 5.37 -14.08
C THR A 16 0.76 5.17 -14.39
N LYS A 17 1.64 5.95 -13.76
CA LYS A 17 3.09 5.93 -14.01
C LYS A 17 3.86 5.27 -12.86
N HIS A 18 3.47 5.55 -11.63
CA HIS A 18 4.26 5.20 -10.44
C HIS A 18 3.77 3.87 -9.87
N ARG A 19 3.94 2.83 -10.68
CA ARG A 19 3.58 1.47 -10.30
C ARG A 19 4.45 0.47 -11.05
N SER A 20 4.63 -0.70 -10.44
CA SER A 20 5.40 -1.78 -11.06
C SER A 20 4.92 -3.12 -10.54
N THR A 21 5.24 -4.17 -11.28
CA THR A 21 4.91 -5.53 -10.89
C THR A 21 6.18 -6.37 -10.99
N ILE A 22 6.45 -7.12 -9.93
CA ILE A 22 7.57 -8.06 -9.87
C ILE A 22 6.96 -9.45 -9.75
N GLU A 23 7.42 -10.38 -10.56
CA GLU A 23 6.83 -11.70 -10.57
C GLU A 23 7.91 -12.78 -10.61
N THR A 24 7.74 -13.78 -9.73
CA THR A 24 8.51 -15.02 -9.76
C THR A 24 7.56 -16.15 -10.11
N ASP A 25 8.04 -17.38 -10.10
CA ASP A 25 7.16 -18.53 -10.39
C ASP A 25 6.06 -18.71 -9.33
N THR A 26 6.29 -18.25 -8.09
CA THR A 26 5.37 -18.48 -6.98
C THR A 26 4.78 -17.22 -6.36
N TYR A 27 5.20 -16.03 -6.81
CA TYR A 27 4.93 -14.78 -6.10
C TYR A 27 4.73 -13.64 -7.10
N ARG A 28 3.71 -12.83 -6.88
CA ARG A 28 3.51 -11.59 -7.67
C ARG A 28 3.32 -10.42 -6.71
N LEU A 29 4.16 -9.40 -6.87
CA LEU A 29 4.09 -8.18 -6.07
C LEU A 29 3.73 -7.00 -6.98
N HIS A 30 2.61 -6.34 -6.68
CA HIS A 30 2.27 -5.05 -7.28
C HIS A 30 2.70 -3.96 -6.31
N SER A 31 3.55 -3.05 -6.75
CA SER A 31 3.93 -1.86 -5.97
C SER A 31 3.30 -0.65 -6.62
N VAL A 32 2.56 0.14 -5.85
CA VAL A 32 1.83 1.29 -6.37
C VAL A 32 2.02 2.47 -5.43
N VAL A 33 2.32 3.64 -5.99
CA VAL A 33 2.37 4.88 -5.22
C VAL A 33 1.12 5.69 -5.56
N VAL A 34 0.35 6.01 -4.52
CA VAL A 34 -0.92 6.75 -4.67
C VAL A 34 -0.77 8.16 -4.13
N ARG A 35 -1.60 9.07 -4.62
CA ARG A 35 -1.56 10.47 -4.23
C ARG A 35 -2.33 10.75 -2.94
N ASN A 36 -3.39 10.00 -2.68
CA ASN A 36 -4.25 10.23 -1.54
C ASN A 36 -4.99 8.96 -1.15
N GLN A 37 -5.76 9.05 -0.05
CA GLN A 37 -6.49 7.90 0.47
C GLN A 37 -7.54 7.37 -0.51
N ARG A 38 -8.22 8.24 -1.23
CA ARG A 38 -9.24 7.81 -2.19
C ARG A 38 -8.63 6.92 -3.28
N GLU A 39 -7.46 7.29 -3.79
CA GLU A 39 -6.75 6.46 -4.76
C GLU A 39 -6.32 5.13 -4.16
N ALA A 40 -5.89 5.13 -2.90
CA ALA A 40 -5.52 3.89 -2.22
C ALA A 40 -6.71 2.94 -2.10
N VAL A 41 -7.86 3.44 -1.70
CA VAL A 41 -9.09 2.64 -1.60
C VAL A 41 -9.47 2.06 -2.97
N GLU A 42 -9.42 2.88 -3.99
CA GLU A 42 -9.80 2.46 -5.33
C GLU A 42 -8.85 1.43 -5.92
N VAL A 43 -7.53 1.67 -5.83
CA VAL A 43 -6.55 0.76 -6.42
C VAL A 43 -6.50 -0.57 -5.69
N THR A 44 -6.63 -0.58 -4.36
CA THR A 44 -6.64 -1.84 -3.60
C THR A 44 -7.88 -2.67 -3.95
N ARG A 45 -9.04 -2.02 -4.07
CA ARG A 45 -10.26 -2.71 -4.49
C ARG A 45 -10.09 -3.34 -5.88
N LYS A 46 -9.55 -2.60 -6.83
CA LYS A 46 -9.33 -3.12 -8.17
C LYS A 46 -8.33 -4.25 -8.20
N LEU A 47 -7.23 -4.14 -7.46
CA LEU A 47 -6.23 -5.19 -7.40
C LEU A 47 -6.80 -6.48 -6.80
N VAL A 48 -7.65 -6.36 -5.78
CA VAL A 48 -8.30 -7.53 -5.18
C VAL A 48 -9.31 -8.15 -6.15
N GLU A 49 -10.15 -7.33 -6.77
CA GLU A 49 -11.23 -7.83 -7.64
C GLU A 49 -10.73 -8.32 -9.00
N GLU A 50 -9.76 -7.63 -9.59
CA GLU A 50 -9.34 -7.88 -10.97
C GLU A 50 -8.06 -8.69 -11.06
N GLU A 51 -7.17 -8.59 -10.07
CA GLU A 51 -5.87 -9.24 -10.10
C GLU A 51 -5.71 -10.30 -9.02
N ASP A 52 -6.77 -10.58 -8.27
CA ASP A 52 -6.79 -11.60 -7.21
C ASP A 52 -5.72 -11.37 -6.13
N VAL A 53 -5.42 -10.12 -5.79
CA VAL A 53 -4.49 -9.82 -4.71
C VAL A 53 -5.05 -10.34 -3.40
N GLN A 54 -4.22 -11.06 -2.65
CA GLN A 54 -4.61 -11.77 -1.44
C GLN A 54 -4.10 -11.10 -0.17
N SER A 55 -3.12 -10.22 -0.29
CA SER A 55 -2.53 -9.52 0.84
C SER A 55 -2.12 -8.11 0.43
N ILE A 56 -2.48 -7.13 1.25
CA ILE A 56 -2.21 -5.72 1.03
C ILE A 56 -1.33 -5.24 2.17
N LEU A 57 -0.18 -4.64 1.85
CA LEU A 57 0.68 -3.99 2.83
C LEU A 57 0.69 -2.49 2.55
N LEU A 58 0.36 -1.71 3.58
CA LEU A 58 0.30 -0.26 3.50
C LEU A 58 1.52 0.36 4.18
N CYS A 59 2.02 1.47 3.64
CA CYS A 59 3.15 2.16 4.23
C CYS A 59 2.75 2.80 5.57
N PRO A 60 3.73 3.22 6.40
CA PRO A 60 3.43 3.78 7.73
C PRO A 60 2.60 5.07 7.71
N GLY A 61 2.47 5.72 6.54
CA GLY A 61 1.70 6.95 6.42
C GLY A 61 0.18 6.78 6.51
N PHE A 62 -0.32 5.54 6.47
CA PHE A 62 -1.75 5.28 6.59
C PHE A 62 -2.16 5.29 8.07
N THR A 63 -3.20 6.07 8.39
CA THR A 63 -3.76 6.12 9.75
C THR A 63 -4.56 4.86 10.03
N HIS A 64 -4.91 4.63 11.30
CA HIS A 64 -5.78 3.51 11.66
C HIS A 64 -7.12 3.59 10.94
N GLN A 65 -7.68 4.79 10.80
CA GLN A 65 -8.94 4.98 10.07
C GLN A 65 -8.79 4.67 8.59
N ASN A 66 -7.67 5.07 7.98
CA ASN A 66 -7.37 4.75 6.59
C ASN A 66 -7.28 3.24 6.36
N VAL A 67 -6.60 2.54 7.28
CA VAL A 67 -6.47 1.08 7.21
C VAL A 67 -7.84 0.41 7.31
N ALA A 68 -8.66 0.87 8.26
CA ALA A 68 -10.01 0.33 8.47
C ALA A 68 -10.89 0.51 7.22
N GLU A 69 -10.79 1.66 6.58
CA GLU A 69 -11.56 1.93 5.36
C GLU A 69 -11.18 0.97 4.23
N ILE A 70 -9.88 0.75 4.04
CA ILE A 70 -9.41 -0.19 3.02
C ILE A 70 -9.87 -1.61 3.36
N GLN A 71 -9.74 -2.02 4.63
CA GLN A 71 -10.16 -3.33 5.09
C GLN A 71 -11.66 -3.56 4.83
N ASN A 72 -12.49 -2.58 5.15
CA ASN A 72 -13.92 -2.66 4.91
C ASN A 72 -14.25 -2.75 3.42
N ASN A 73 -13.47 -2.05 2.60
CA ASN A 73 -13.72 -1.99 1.17
C ASN A 73 -13.40 -3.31 0.46
N VAL A 74 -12.39 -4.04 0.91
CA VAL A 74 -12.05 -5.34 0.31
C VAL A 74 -12.87 -6.50 0.89
N LYS A 75 -13.66 -6.26 1.94
CA LYS A 75 -14.69 -7.17 2.46
C LYS A 75 -14.16 -8.56 2.81
N GLY A 76 -12.98 -8.64 3.39
CA GLY A 76 -12.40 -9.90 3.81
C GLY A 76 -11.82 -10.76 2.71
N LYS A 77 -11.78 -10.27 1.47
CA LYS A 77 -11.18 -11.02 0.35
C LYS A 77 -9.67 -10.99 0.36
N ALA A 78 -9.07 -10.06 1.08
CA ALA A 78 -7.61 -9.93 1.22
C ALA A 78 -7.26 -9.53 2.63
N GLY A 79 -6.09 -9.98 3.10
CA GLY A 79 -5.53 -9.48 4.35
C GLY A 79 -5.03 -8.07 4.17
N VAL A 80 -5.20 -7.21 5.20
CA VAL A 80 -4.74 -5.82 5.16
C VAL A 80 -3.79 -5.60 6.32
N PHE A 81 -2.56 -5.21 6.00
CA PHE A 81 -1.49 -4.97 6.95
C PHE A 81 -0.95 -3.56 6.77
N VAL A 82 -0.44 -2.98 7.84
CA VAL A 82 0.23 -1.68 7.76
C VAL A 82 1.60 -1.81 8.40
N ALA A 83 2.62 -1.29 7.71
CA ALA A 83 3.97 -1.25 8.24
C ALA A 83 4.02 -0.16 9.33
N ARG A 84 4.63 -0.49 10.47
CA ARG A 84 4.87 0.48 11.54
C ARG A 84 6.33 0.38 11.94
N GLY A 85 6.99 1.54 12.07
CA GLY A 85 8.36 1.60 12.53
C GLY A 85 8.42 1.70 14.05
N ASP A 86 9.60 1.45 14.61
CA ASP A 86 9.86 1.74 16.01
C ASP A 86 10.23 3.22 16.19
N GLY A 87 10.25 3.69 17.43
CA GLY A 87 10.49 5.10 17.76
C GLY A 87 11.79 5.65 17.21
N PRO A 88 12.96 5.01 17.48
CA PRO A 88 14.24 5.50 16.96
C PRO A 88 14.29 5.54 15.43
N SER A 89 13.84 4.48 14.77
CA SER A 89 13.83 4.41 13.31
C SER A 89 12.86 5.43 12.72
N SER A 90 11.71 5.64 13.35
CA SER A 90 10.72 6.63 12.91
C SER A 90 11.29 8.04 12.95
N LEU A 91 12.11 8.35 13.95
CA LEU A 91 12.75 9.66 14.05
C LEU A 91 13.75 9.89 12.92
N ILE A 92 14.56 8.88 12.60
CA ILE A 92 15.53 8.94 11.51
C ILE A 92 14.81 9.14 10.17
N THR A 93 13.76 8.36 9.94
CA THR A 93 12.97 8.43 8.71
C THR A 93 12.30 9.79 8.56
N ARG A 94 11.75 10.33 9.64
CA ARG A 94 11.11 11.65 9.60
C ARG A 94 12.10 12.74 9.24
N LYS A 95 13.30 12.70 9.81
CA LYS A 95 14.35 13.68 9.49
C LYS A 95 14.75 13.60 8.01
N ALA A 96 14.91 12.39 7.50
CA ALA A 96 15.26 12.18 6.09
C ALA A 96 14.17 12.75 5.17
N ARG A 97 12.90 12.51 5.50
CA ARG A 97 11.78 12.94 4.68
C ARG A 97 11.59 14.46 4.69
N THR A 98 11.83 15.11 5.83
CA THR A 98 11.64 16.56 5.96
C THR A 98 12.91 17.36 5.76
N GLY A 99 14.07 16.72 5.71
CA GLY A 99 15.36 17.40 5.58
C GLY A 99 15.82 18.07 6.88
N ARG A 100 15.32 17.63 8.03
CA ARG A 100 15.64 18.27 9.32
C ARG A 100 16.15 17.29 10.35
#